data_e215770f92c0c0b4c18be1959219edba
#
_entry.id   e215770f92c0c0b4c18be1959219edba
#
_cell.length_a   1.000
_cell.length_b   1.000
_cell.length_c   1.000
_cell.angle_alpha   90.00
_cell.angle_beta   90.00
_cell.angle_gamma   90.00
#
_symmetry.space_group_name_H-M   'P 1'
#
loop_
_entity.id
_entity.type
_entity.pdbx_description
1 polymer ?
#
loop_
_entity_poly.entity_id
_entity_poly.type
_entity_poly.pdbx_seq_one_letter_code
_entity_poly.pdbx_strand_id
1 'polypeptide(L)'
;EYNIVSEIIDTTNKEYINKTINKLKEDRDIPNYLYGKGLPIGNMTSQFLSIYYLYKLDYFIVHDLGLKYYIRYMDDFIILDSDLEKLKEAKEKIVEKLEMEYKLKVNGKKTWINNMKYGFSFLGYTYRVINDKTIIRIKRSNIEKIKKRVKKVRYLFDNDKISYYSAFCSIMTYSNCYKFSDNNKIYRIIDRYWYHEK
;
A
#
# COMPACT_ATOMS: atom_id res chain seq x y z
N GLU A 1 14.01 28.01 9.34
CA GLU A 1 13.93 26.57 8.98
C GLU A 1 12.51 26.16 8.53
N TYR A 2 11.44 26.66 9.18
CA TYR A 2 10.06 26.34 8.80
C TYR A 2 9.65 26.86 7.42
N ASN A 3 10.19 27.98 6.99
CA ASN A 3 9.83 28.62 5.72
C ASN A 3 10.29 27.82 4.48
N ILE A 4 11.44 27.18 4.54
CA ILE A 4 11.97 26.40 3.40
C ILE A 4 11.10 25.17 3.11
N VAL A 5 10.64 24.47 4.15
CA VAL A 5 9.81 23.27 3.98
C VAL A 5 8.42 23.64 3.43
N SER A 6 7.80 24.71 3.92
CA SER A 6 6.50 25.16 3.42
C SER A 6 6.61 25.64 1.97
N GLU A 7 7.67 26.36 1.61
CA GLU A 7 7.91 26.84 0.25
C GLU A 7 8.11 25.69 -0.74
N ILE A 8 8.88 24.65 -0.37
CA ILE A 8 9.05 23.45 -1.20
C ILE A 8 7.72 22.73 -1.41
N ILE A 9 6.91 22.57 -0.37
CA ILE A 9 5.60 21.93 -0.44
C ILE A 9 4.66 22.74 -1.33
N ASP A 10 4.58 24.04 -1.13
CA ASP A 10 3.71 24.93 -1.90
C ASP A 10 4.07 24.96 -3.39
N THR A 11 5.36 25.05 -3.71
CA THR A 11 5.85 25.05 -5.09
C THR A 11 5.51 23.73 -5.78
N THR A 12 5.74 22.59 -5.12
CA THR A 12 5.46 21.28 -5.69
C THR A 12 3.97 21.02 -5.84
N ASN A 13 3.15 21.47 -4.90
CA ASN A 13 1.70 21.39 -5.00
C ASN A 13 1.16 22.20 -6.19
N LYS A 14 1.68 23.42 -6.42
CA LYS A 14 1.29 24.25 -7.58
C LYS A 14 1.63 23.56 -8.90
N GLU A 15 2.82 22.99 -9.03
CA GLU A 15 3.21 22.25 -10.24
C GLU A 15 2.35 21.01 -10.48
N TYR A 16 2.05 20.23 -9.44
CA TYR A 16 1.19 19.05 -9.53
C TYR A 16 -0.24 19.43 -9.93
N ILE A 17 -0.80 20.45 -9.31
CA ILE A 17 -2.13 20.97 -9.64
C ILE A 17 -2.16 21.42 -11.10
N ASN A 18 -1.18 22.21 -11.55
CA ASN A 18 -1.11 22.69 -12.93
C ASN A 18 -1.00 21.54 -13.94
N LYS A 19 -0.18 20.51 -13.68
CA LYS A 19 -0.09 19.32 -14.52
C LYS A 19 -1.40 18.53 -14.55
N THR A 20 -2.13 18.49 -13.46
CA THR A 20 -3.42 17.79 -13.36
C THR A 20 -4.53 18.59 -14.05
N ILE A 21 -4.57 19.91 -13.87
CA ILE A 21 -5.51 20.81 -14.53
C ILE A 21 -5.35 20.75 -16.05
N ASN A 22 -4.11 20.78 -16.55
CA ASN A 22 -3.82 20.67 -17.98
C ASN A 22 -4.20 19.33 -18.61
N LYS A 23 -4.35 18.27 -17.79
CA LYS A 23 -4.83 16.95 -18.23
C LYS A 23 -6.33 16.79 -18.15
N LEU A 24 -6.99 17.49 -17.26
CA LEU A 24 -8.44 17.52 -17.09
C LEU A 24 -8.96 18.65 -17.99
N LYS A 25 -9.26 18.33 -19.25
CA LYS A 25 -9.92 19.30 -20.16
C LYS A 25 -11.12 19.98 -19.46
N GLU A 26 -11.02 21.24 -19.33
CA GLU A 26 -11.85 22.40 -19.06
C GLU A 26 -13.19 22.33 -18.30
N ASP A 27 -13.87 21.21 -18.12
CA ASP A 27 -15.26 21.20 -17.60
C ASP A 27 -15.50 20.40 -16.32
N ARG A 28 -14.49 20.18 -15.48
CA ARG A 28 -14.68 19.52 -14.19
C ARG A 28 -14.22 20.40 -13.05
N ASP A 29 -15.15 20.77 -12.18
CA ASP A 29 -14.85 21.39 -10.91
C ASP A 29 -13.80 20.58 -10.15
N ILE A 30 -12.60 21.14 -10.01
CA ILE A 30 -11.55 20.53 -9.21
C ILE A 30 -11.98 20.66 -7.75
N PRO A 31 -12.14 19.56 -7.02
CA PRO A 31 -12.57 19.63 -5.64
C PRO A 31 -11.66 20.53 -4.81
N ASN A 32 -12.23 21.41 -4.00
CA ASN A 32 -11.51 22.37 -3.16
C ASN A 32 -10.45 21.73 -2.23
N TYR A 33 -10.58 20.43 -1.91
CA TYR A 33 -9.59 19.72 -1.10
C TYR A 33 -8.26 19.48 -1.81
N LEU A 34 -8.19 19.66 -3.12
CA LEU A 34 -6.94 19.57 -3.89
C LEU A 34 -6.16 20.89 -3.91
N TYR A 35 -6.77 22.00 -3.50
CA TYR A 35 -6.11 23.30 -3.43
C TYR A 35 -5.44 23.50 -2.07
N GLY A 36 -4.12 23.63 -2.06
CA GLY A 36 -3.33 23.99 -0.87
C GLY A 36 -3.36 22.99 0.29
N LYS A 37 -3.81 21.75 0.03
CA LYS A 37 -3.83 20.67 1.04
C LYS A 37 -3.18 19.41 0.51
N GLY A 38 -2.51 18.68 1.41
CA GLY A 38 -1.86 17.41 1.11
C GLY A 38 -0.38 17.53 0.77
N LEU A 39 0.28 16.38 0.65
CA LEU A 39 1.69 16.27 0.32
C LEU A 39 1.84 15.87 -1.15
N PRO A 40 2.76 16.52 -1.90
CA PRO A 40 2.99 16.18 -3.31
C PRO A 40 3.55 14.77 -3.44
N ILE A 41 3.02 14.01 -4.41
CA ILE A 41 3.51 12.67 -4.70
C ILE A 41 4.81 12.74 -5.50
N GLY A 42 5.82 11.96 -5.07
CA GLY A 42 7.09 11.81 -5.78
C GLY A 42 8.29 12.47 -5.10
N ASN A 43 8.10 13.30 -4.08
CA ASN A 43 9.19 13.88 -3.31
C ASN A 43 9.58 12.99 -2.13
N MET A 44 10.88 12.84 -1.86
CA MET A 44 11.38 12.15 -0.68
C MET A 44 10.90 12.80 0.62
N THR A 45 10.87 14.14 0.67
CA THR A 45 10.36 14.92 1.81
C THR A 45 8.90 14.59 2.12
N SER A 46 8.07 14.37 1.11
CA SER A 46 6.66 14.00 1.31
C SER A 46 6.51 12.64 1.99
N GLN A 47 7.38 11.68 1.67
CA GLN A 47 7.40 10.37 2.33
C GLN A 47 7.75 10.52 3.81
N PHE A 48 8.80 11.27 4.12
CA PHE A 48 9.20 11.54 5.50
C PHE A 48 8.10 12.27 6.27
N LEU A 49 7.54 13.33 5.69
CA LEU A 49 6.48 14.12 6.33
C LEU A 49 5.19 13.31 6.56
N SER A 50 4.83 12.39 5.65
CA SER A 50 3.65 11.53 5.85
C SER A 50 3.84 10.53 6.99
N ILE A 51 5.07 10.01 7.17
CA ILE A 51 5.40 9.15 8.31
C ILE A 51 5.36 9.96 9.61
N TYR A 52 5.99 11.14 9.61
CA TYR A 52 6.06 12.02 10.76
C TYR A 52 4.68 12.57 11.15
N TYR A 53 3.81 12.83 10.20
CA TYR A 53 2.46 13.35 10.45
C TYR A 53 1.64 12.44 11.37
N LEU A 54 1.80 11.14 11.24
CA LEU A 54 1.05 10.15 12.02
C LEU A 54 1.82 9.61 13.26
N TYR A 55 3.01 10.11 13.60
CA TYR A 55 3.78 9.54 14.70
C TYR A 55 3.08 9.63 16.06
N LYS A 56 2.35 10.73 16.33
CA LYS A 56 1.55 10.88 17.54
C LYS A 56 0.38 9.92 17.60
N LEU A 57 -0.17 9.51 16.44
CA LEU A 57 -1.17 8.47 16.34
C LEU A 57 -0.56 7.11 16.74
N ASP A 58 0.65 6.82 16.27
CA ASP A 58 1.37 5.60 16.63
C ASP A 58 1.58 5.53 18.13
N TYR A 59 2.02 6.65 18.75
CA TYR A 59 2.18 6.74 20.19
C TYR A 59 0.86 6.51 20.93
N PHE A 60 -0.21 7.16 20.51
CA PHE A 60 -1.55 7.02 21.10
C PHE A 60 -2.03 5.56 21.04
N ILE A 61 -1.86 4.88 19.90
CA ILE A 61 -2.31 3.49 19.77
C ILE A 61 -1.54 2.56 20.71
N VAL A 62 -0.23 2.72 20.80
CA VAL A 62 0.63 1.81 21.57
C VAL A 62 0.58 2.12 23.07
N HIS A 63 0.64 3.41 23.46
CA HIS A 63 0.80 3.81 24.85
C HIS A 63 -0.54 4.15 25.52
N ASP A 64 -1.39 4.96 24.88
CA ASP A 64 -2.63 5.40 25.51
C ASP A 64 -3.73 4.34 25.42
N LEU A 65 -3.83 3.62 24.27
CA LEU A 65 -4.77 2.52 24.12
C LEU A 65 -4.18 1.16 24.56
N GLY A 66 -2.88 1.06 24.83
CA GLY A 66 -2.21 -0.14 25.29
C GLY A 66 -2.25 -1.31 24.29
N LEU A 67 -2.25 -1.01 22.97
CA LEU A 67 -2.30 -2.01 21.91
C LEU A 67 -0.89 -2.36 21.46
N LYS A 68 -0.33 -3.43 22.02
CA LYS A 68 1.06 -3.83 21.83
C LYS A 68 1.36 -4.35 20.40
N TYR A 69 0.41 -5.02 19.77
CA TYR A 69 0.59 -5.63 18.46
C TYR A 69 0.06 -4.69 17.38
N TYR A 70 0.82 -3.66 17.12
CA TYR A 70 0.54 -2.61 16.14
C TYR A 70 1.64 -2.54 15.10
N ILE A 71 1.26 -2.42 13.83
CA ILE A 71 2.19 -2.22 12.73
C ILE A 71 1.56 -1.24 11.72
N ARG A 72 2.34 -0.26 11.26
CA ARG A 72 1.92 0.69 10.24
C ARG A 72 2.93 0.73 9.09
N TYR A 73 2.41 0.82 7.89
CA TYR A 73 3.15 1.12 6.68
C TYR A 73 2.43 2.25 5.94
N MET A 74 2.99 3.45 6.02
CA MET A 74 2.39 4.68 5.52
C MET A 74 0.99 4.93 6.13
N ASP A 75 -0.06 4.85 5.30
CA ASP A 75 -1.48 5.00 5.65
C ASP A 75 -2.18 3.69 6.02
N ASP A 76 -1.57 2.56 5.69
CA ASP A 76 -2.10 1.24 6.04
C ASP A 76 -1.55 0.77 7.39
N PHE A 77 -2.42 0.36 8.32
CA PHE A 77 -2.01 -0.22 9.59
C PHE A 77 -2.87 -1.39 10.05
N ILE A 78 -2.29 -2.20 10.92
CA ILE A 78 -2.93 -3.38 11.50
C ILE A 78 -2.72 -3.34 13.01
N ILE A 79 -3.77 -3.72 13.72
CA ILE A 79 -3.77 -3.92 15.16
C ILE A 79 -4.26 -5.33 15.44
N LEU A 80 -3.58 -6.06 16.31
CA LEU A 80 -3.98 -7.38 16.76
C LEU A 80 -4.19 -7.36 18.27
N ASP A 81 -5.32 -7.86 18.72
CA ASP A 81 -5.60 -8.11 20.14
C ASP A 81 -6.52 -9.32 20.25
N SER A 82 -6.50 -9.98 21.39
CA SER A 82 -7.41 -11.09 21.71
C SER A 82 -8.77 -10.60 22.20
N ASP A 83 -8.86 -9.37 22.69
CA ASP A 83 -10.07 -8.75 23.21
C ASP A 83 -10.80 -7.98 22.10
N LEU A 84 -11.98 -8.50 21.72
CA LEU A 84 -12.80 -7.91 20.66
C LEU A 84 -13.40 -6.55 21.08
N GLU A 85 -13.83 -6.41 22.32
CA GLU A 85 -14.43 -5.17 22.78
C GLU A 85 -13.39 -4.05 22.86
N LYS A 86 -12.20 -4.36 23.35
CA LYS A 86 -11.05 -3.46 23.32
C LYS A 86 -10.72 -2.99 21.90
N LEU A 87 -10.78 -3.89 20.90
CA LEU A 87 -10.55 -3.53 19.50
C LEU A 87 -11.65 -2.62 18.93
N LYS A 88 -12.91 -2.82 19.34
CA LYS A 88 -14.03 -1.96 18.92
C LYS A 88 -13.87 -0.55 19.48
N GLU A 89 -13.66 -0.42 20.78
CA GLU A 89 -13.42 0.87 21.44
C GLU A 89 -12.19 1.59 20.84
N ALA A 90 -11.11 0.85 20.63
CA ALA A 90 -9.90 1.40 20.04
C ALA A 90 -10.15 1.92 18.62
N LYS A 91 -10.92 1.19 17.81
CA LYS A 91 -11.29 1.61 16.48
C LYS A 91 -12.05 2.94 16.49
N GLU A 92 -13.03 3.10 17.37
CA GLU A 92 -13.81 4.34 17.52
C GLU A 92 -12.91 5.51 17.92
N LYS A 93 -12.08 5.34 18.95
CA LYS A 93 -11.14 6.38 19.42
C LYS A 93 -10.10 6.76 18.36
N ILE A 94 -9.61 5.80 17.59
CA ILE A 94 -8.66 6.06 16.49
C ILE A 94 -9.33 6.85 15.35
N VAL A 95 -10.56 6.46 14.96
CA VAL A 95 -11.31 7.17 13.91
C VAL A 95 -11.60 8.60 14.36
N GLU A 96 -12.11 8.80 15.58
CA GLU A 96 -12.36 10.12 16.14
C GLU A 96 -11.09 10.99 16.13
N LYS A 97 -9.97 10.45 16.62
CA LYS A 97 -8.69 11.16 16.65
C LYS A 97 -8.21 11.55 15.24
N LEU A 98 -8.33 10.64 14.27
CA LEU A 98 -7.98 10.92 12.88
C LEU A 98 -8.83 12.04 12.28
N GLU A 99 -10.14 12.06 12.55
CA GLU A 99 -11.04 13.07 12.03
C GLU A 99 -10.87 14.42 12.74
N MET A 100 -10.79 14.42 14.07
CA MET A 100 -10.76 15.65 14.87
C MET A 100 -9.41 16.34 14.85
N GLU A 101 -8.31 15.59 15.07
CA GLU A 101 -6.97 16.17 15.19
C GLU A 101 -6.25 16.25 13.83
N TYR A 102 -6.32 15.19 13.02
CA TYR A 102 -5.57 15.10 11.77
C TYR A 102 -6.38 15.55 10.54
N LYS A 103 -7.68 15.77 10.68
CA LYS A 103 -8.58 16.09 9.57
C LYS A 103 -8.53 15.05 8.44
N LEU A 104 -8.26 13.79 8.80
CA LEU A 104 -8.20 12.66 7.89
C LEU A 104 -9.47 11.83 7.99
N LYS A 105 -10.03 11.47 6.84
CA LYS A 105 -11.22 10.62 6.76
C LYS A 105 -10.81 9.16 6.55
N VAL A 106 -11.29 8.29 7.43
CA VAL A 106 -11.05 6.85 7.34
C VAL A 106 -11.91 6.22 6.25
N ASN A 107 -11.32 5.33 5.45
CA ASN A 107 -12.05 4.58 4.45
C ASN A 107 -12.82 3.42 5.10
N GLY A 108 -14.10 3.63 5.41
CA GLY A 108 -14.96 2.64 6.09
C GLY A 108 -15.08 1.30 5.37
N LYS A 109 -14.94 1.27 4.03
CA LYS A 109 -14.96 0.01 3.25
C LYS A 109 -13.71 -0.85 3.45
N LYS A 110 -12.60 -0.24 3.91
CA LYS A 110 -11.32 -0.92 4.16
C LYS A 110 -11.01 -1.08 5.64
N THR A 111 -11.79 -0.45 6.52
CA THR A 111 -11.57 -0.46 7.98
C THR A 111 -12.55 -1.41 8.64
N TRP A 112 -12.09 -2.57 9.00
CA TRP A 112 -12.92 -3.64 9.57
C TRP A 112 -12.16 -4.42 10.64
N ILE A 113 -12.90 -5.06 11.54
CA ILE A 113 -12.38 -6.01 12.54
C ILE A 113 -12.74 -7.41 12.07
N ASN A 114 -11.79 -8.32 12.09
CA ASN A 114 -11.98 -9.68 11.62
C ASN A 114 -11.21 -10.69 12.46
N ASN A 115 -11.68 -11.93 12.49
CA ASN A 115 -10.95 -13.01 13.12
C ASN A 115 -9.82 -13.49 12.21
N MET A 116 -8.65 -13.77 12.78
CA MET A 116 -7.47 -14.26 12.07
C MET A 116 -7.71 -15.57 11.28
N LYS A 117 -8.70 -16.36 11.67
CA LYS A 117 -9.11 -17.57 10.93
C LYS A 117 -9.62 -17.25 9.53
N TYR A 118 -10.27 -16.10 9.32
CA TYR A 118 -10.73 -15.66 7.99
C TYR A 118 -9.62 -15.00 7.18
N GLY A 119 -8.58 -14.51 7.85
CA GLY A 119 -7.42 -13.87 7.26
C GLY A 119 -7.67 -12.42 6.87
N PHE A 120 -6.58 -11.73 6.56
CA PHE A 120 -6.57 -10.35 6.07
C PHE A 120 -5.47 -10.18 5.03
N SER A 121 -5.56 -9.08 4.26
CA SER A 121 -4.54 -8.71 3.26
C SER A 121 -3.77 -7.48 3.70
N PHE A 122 -2.44 -7.56 3.66
CA PHE A 122 -1.54 -6.45 3.97
C PHE A 122 -0.29 -6.50 3.10
N LEU A 123 0.13 -5.37 2.56
CA LEU A 123 1.33 -5.21 1.72
C LEU A 123 1.45 -6.25 0.58
N GLY A 124 0.32 -6.60 -0.02
CA GLY A 124 0.32 -7.54 -1.16
C GLY A 124 0.28 -9.02 -0.80
N TYR A 125 0.28 -9.34 0.49
CA TYR A 125 0.10 -10.69 1.01
C TYR A 125 -1.28 -10.87 1.66
N THR A 126 -1.67 -12.11 1.84
CA THR A 126 -2.82 -12.54 2.65
C THR A 126 -2.29 -13.41 3.79
N TYR A 127 -2.63 -13.05 4.99
CA TYR A 127 -2.25 -13.72 6.24
C TYR A 127 -3.46 -14.45 6.80
N ARG A 128 -3.25 -15.67 7.27
CA ARG A 128 -4.30 -16.48 7.86
C ARG A 128 -3.70 -17.40 8.93
N VAL A 129 -4.43 -17.61 10.02
CA VAL A 129 -4.05 -18.61 11.04
C VAL A 129 -4.94 -19.83 10.90
N ILE A 130 -4.33 -21.00 10.73
CA ILE A 130 -4.99 -22.29 10.66
C ILE A 130 -4.22 -23.27 11.54
N ASN A 131 -4.89 -23.89 12.53
CA ASN A 131 -4.26 -24.82 13.47
C ASN A 131 -2.98 -24.24 14.09
N ASP A 132 -3.06 -23.04 14.62
CA ASP A 132 -2.00 -22.27 15.26
C ASP A 132 -0.77 -21.98 14.38
N LYS A 133 -0.88 -22.22 13.09
CA LYS A 133 0.16 -21.88 12.11
C LYS A 133 -0.27 -20.68 11.27
N THR A 134 0.61 -19.70 11.18
CA THR A 134 0.41 -18.56 10.27
C THR A 134 0.75 -18.97 8.85
N ILE A 135 -0.20 -18.82 7.94
CA ILE A 135 -0.03 -19.07 6.51
C ILE A 135 0.04 -17.74 5.79
N ILE A 136 1.13 -17.51 5.05
CA ILE A 136 1.36 -16.30 4.26
C ILE A 136 1.24 -16.64 2.77
N ARG A 137 0.29 -16.03 2.08
CA ARG A 137 0.08 -16.23 0.64
C ARG A 137 0.10 -14.90 -0.10
N ILE A 138 0.48 -14.96 -1.36
CA ILE A 138 0.38 -13.78 -2.24
C ILE A 138 -1.09 -13.49 -2.51
N LYS A 139 -1.49 -12.22 -2.43
CA LYS A 139 -2.85 -11.78 -2.74
C LYS A 139 -3.23 -12.19 -4.16
N ARG A 140 -4.44 -12.76 -4.35
CA ARG A 140 -4.91 -13.29 -5.65
C ARG A 140 -4.80 -12.27 -6.78
N SER A 141 -5.16 -11.02 -6.53
CA SER A 141 -5.04 -9.94 -7.53
C SER A 141 -3.61 -9.71 -7.98
N ASN A 142 -2.61 -9.89 -7.10
CA ASN A 142 -1.20 -9.76 -7.45
C ASN A 142 -0.72 -10.96 -8.28
N ILE A 143 -1.21 -12.16 -7.97
CA ILE A 143 -0.93 -13.36 -8.78
C ILE A 143 -1.39 -13.14 -10.23
N GLU A 144 -2.61 -12.62 -10.43
CA GLU A 144 -3.12 -12.36 -11.78
C GLU A 144 -2.32 -11.25 -12.51
N LYS A 145 -1.88 -10.23 -11.78
CA LYS A 145 -0.97 -9.22 -12.36
C LYS A 145 0.36 -9.82 -12.79
N ILE A 146 0.94 -10.71 -11.97
CA ILE A 146 2.21 -11.40 -12.29
C ILE A 146 2.05 -12.26 -13.54
N LYS A 147 1.00 -13.08 -13.63
CA LYS A 147 0.72 -13.88 -14.81
C LYS A 147 0.64 -13.04 -16.09
N LYS A 148 -0.15 -11.95 -16.05
CA LYS A 148 -0.27 -11.02 -17.19
C LYS A 148 1.08 -10.41 -17.57
N ARG A 149 1.90 -10.07 -16.57
CA ARG A 149 3.22 -9.48 -16.83
C ARG A 149 4.19 -10.49 -17.44
N VAL A 150 4.25 -11.72 -16.88
CA VAL A 150 5.12 -12.78 -17.45
C VAL A 150 4.75 -13.07 -18.90
N LYS A 151 3.46 -13.23 -19.23
CA LYS A 151 2.99 -13.40 -20.60
C LYS A 151 3.38 -12.23 -21.52
N LYS A 152 3.22 -10.99 -21.03
CA LYS A 152 3.63 -9.80 -21.81
C LYS A 152 5.14 -9.76 -22.05
N VAL A 153 5.94 -10.07 -21.04
CA VAL A 153 7.41 -10.10 -21.17
C VAL A 153 7.83 -11.20 -22.13
N ARG A 154 7.21 -12.37 -22.06
CA ARG A 154 7.44 -13.48 -23.01
C ARG A 154 7.13 -13.05 -24.44
N TYR A 155 5.95 -12.48 -24.69
CA TYR A 155 5.57 -11.97 -26.01
C TYR A 155 6.56 -10.94 -26.55
N LEU A 156 7.05 -10.01 -25.73
CA LEU A 156 8.02 -9.01 -26.16
C LEU A 156 9.37 -9.64 -26.50
N PHE A 157 9.78 -10.66 -25.76
CA PHE A 157 11.01 -11.42 -26.02
C PHE A 157 10.90 -12.23 -27.31
N ASP A 158 9.81 -12.99 -27.51
CA ASP A 158 9.59 -13.82 -28.70
C ASP A 158 9.47 -12.98 -29.99
N ASN A 159 9.19 -11.69 -29.89
CA ASN A 159 9.16 -10.75 -31.03
C ASN A 159 10.39 -9.82 -31.08
N ASP A 160 11.49 -10.19 -30.46
CA ASP A 160 12.77 -9.46 -30.45
C ASP A 160 12.70 -7.99 -30.01
N LYS A 161 11.63 -7.64 -29.19
CA LYS A 161 11.43 -6.28 -28.70
C LYS A 161 12.21 -5.97 -27.44
N ILE A 162 12.69 -6.99 -26.73
CA ILE A 162 13.50 -6.87 -25.53
C ILE A 162 14.57 -7.96 -25.50
N SER A 163 15.74 -7.66 -24.93
CA SER A 163 16.80 -8.64 -24.72
C SER A 163 16.43 -9.68 -23.68
N TYR A 164 17.07 -10.85 -23.71
CA TYR A 164 16.95 -11.89 -22.67
C TYR A 164 17.23 -11.33 -21.29
N TYR A 165 18.27 -10.50 -21.14
CA TYR A 165 18.63 -9.90 -19.87
C TYR A 165 17.52 -8.99 -19.32
N SER A 166 16.92 -8.14 -20.14
CA SER A 166 15.80 -7.28 -19.77
C SER A 166 14.57 -8.09 -19.37
N ALA A 167 14.29 -9.17 -20.09
CA ALA A 167 13.20 -10.10 -19.77
C ALA A 167 13.45 -10.79 -18.41
N PHE A 168 14.65 -11.33 -18.22
CA PHE A 168 15.07 -11.97 -16.97
C PHE A 168 14.95 -11.03 -15.78
N CYS A 169 15.51 -9.84 -15.85
CA CYS A 169 15.40 -8.83 -14.77
C CYS A 169 13.95 -8.48 -14.45
N SER A 170 13.11 -8.31 -15.46
CA SER A 170 11.67 -8.03 -15.31
C SER A 170 10.93 -9.14 -14.54
N ILE A 171 11.27 -10.40 -14.81
CA ILE A 171 10.62 -11.57 -14.19
C ILE A 171 11.15 -11.78 -12.76
N MET A 172 12.47 -11.68 -12.57
CA MET A 172 13.12 -11.91 -11.28
C MET A 172 12.73 -10.88 -10.22
N THR A 173 12.37 -9.67 -10.63
CA THR A 173 11.81 -8.65 -9.72
C THR A 173 10.62 -9.20 -8.93
N TYR A 174 9.72 -9.94 -9.58
CA TYR A 174 8.53 -10.51 -8.90
C TYR A 174 8.87 -11.65 -7.95
N SER A 175 9.86 -12.48 -8.26
CA SER A 175 10.27 -13.55 -7.37
C SER A 175 10.83 -12.98 -6.06
N ASN A 176 11.59 -11.90 -6.15
CA ASN A 176 12.16 -11.21 -4.99
C ASN A 176 11.11 -10.46 -4.15
N CYS A 177 10.14 -9.79 -4.81
CA CYS A 177 9.08 -9.07 -4.11
C CYS A 177 8.19 -9.97 -3.24
N TYR A 178 8.07 -11.26 -3.57
CA TYR A 178 7.14 -12.17 -2.88
C TYR A 178 7.81 -13.41 -2.28
N LYS A 179 9.09 -13.30 -1.93
CA LYS A 179 9.88 -14.39 -1.35
C LYS A 179 9.37 -14.91 -0.01
N PHE A 180 8.61 -14.11 0.73
CA PHE A 180 8.09 -14.48 2.06
C PHE A 180 6.77 -15.25 2.04
N SER A 181 6.27 -15.64 0.87
CA SER A 181 5.09 -16.50 0.81
C SER A 181 5.43 -17.97 1.07
N ASP A 182 4.53 -18.68 1.76
CA ASP A 182 4.71 -20.10 2.16
C ASP A 182 4.69 -21.10 0.99
N ASN A 183 4.53 -20.61 -0.23
CA ASN A 183 4.58 -21.47 -1.41
C ASN A 183 5.35 -20.81 -2.55
N ASN A 184 6.07 -21.64 -3.30
CA ASN A 184 6.83 -21.24 -4.49
C ASN A 184 5.93 -20.95 -5.71
N LYS A 185 4.76 -20.34 -5.48
CA LYS A 185 3.74 -20.14 -6.52
C LYS A 185 4.22 -19.26 -7.65
N ILE A 186 5.10 -18.30 -7.37
CA ILE A 186 5.68 -17.44 -8.40
C ILE A 186 6.61 -18.24 -9.32
N TYR A 187 7.48 -19.06 -8.77
CA TYR A 187 8.35 -19.91 -9.57
C TYR A 187 7.55 -20.84 -10.49
N ARG A 188 6.44 -21.42 -9.99
CA ARG A 188 5.54 -22.24 -10.81
C ARG A 188 4.83 -21.43 -11.91
N ILE A 189 4.51 -20.16 -11.65
CA ILE A 189 3.93 -19.26 -12.64
C ILE A 189 4.98 -18.93 -13.72
N ILE A 190 6.19 -18.59 -13.30
CA ILE A 190 7.30 -18.30 -14.22
C ILE A 190 7.59 -19.56 -15.07
N ASP A 191 7.75 -20.71 -14.44
CA ASP A 191 8.00 -21.98 -15.12
C ASP A 191 6.93 -22.26 -16.18
N ARG A 192 5.67 -22.24 -15.80
CA ARG A 192 4.55 -22.48 -16.71
C ARG A 192 4.48 -21.52 -17.89
N TYR A 193 4.53 -20.21 -17.63
CA TYR A 193 4.27 -19.19 -18.65
C TYR A 193 5.51 -18.71 -19.37
N TRP A 194 6.69 -19.04 -18.88
CA TRP A 194 7.94 -18.70 -19.53
C TRP A 194 8.54 -19.87 -20.33
N TYR A 195 8.49 -21.09 -19.78
CA TYR A 195 9.12 -22.25 -20.39
C TYR A 195 8.16 -23.19 -21.13
N HIS A 196 6.89 -23.29 -20.72
CA HIS A 196 5.97 -24.33 -21.19
C HIS A 196 4.76 -23.81 -22.00
N GLU A 197 4.39 -22.55 -21.94
CA GLU A 197 3.34 -22.00 -22.83
C GLU A 197 3.99 -21.58 -24.17
N LYS A 198 3.72 -22.37 -25.23
CA LYS A 198 3.90 -21.96 -26.61
C LYS A 198 2.62 -21.34 -27.14
#